data_04bb64a3f8e6b65f4e0cf94dfdcbcc1a
#
_entry.id   04bb64a3f8e6b65f4e0cf94dfdcbcc1a
#
_cell.length_a   1.000
_cell.length_b   1.000
_cell.length_c   1.000
_cell.angle_alpha   90.00
_cell.angle_beta   90.00
_cell.angle_gamma   90.00
#
_symmetry.space_group_name_H-M   'P 1'
#
loop_
_entity.id
_entity.type
_entity.pdbx_description
1 polymer ?
#
loop_
_entity_poly.entity_id
_entity_poly.type
_entity_poly.pdbx_seq_one_letter_code
_entity_poly.pdbx_strand_id
1 'polypeptide(L)'
;MIAQPAPSADKIPGLEKIWLETEAGKVESWLLPPVSATAAGPAPAVIFGHGNGELIDFWPDDLRGFARLGLAVLLVEYPGYGRSAGFPSQQSITQAFVAAYDALTARKDIDPARIVLFGRSLGGGAVCALSLKRPSAALMLMSTFTSARSFAKRYLAPSFLVRDPLDNRSAVEKYQGPILIMHGRHDTVVPFSHGAALHQAAARGRLIAYEAGHNDCPPDWNIFWQDVAEFLRANRIIT
;
A
#
# COMPACT_ATOMS: atom_id res chain seq x y z
N MET A 1 18.63 2.74 -8.96
CA MET A 1 19.22 1.42 -8.62
C MET A 1 18.18 0.71 -7.76
N ILE A 2 17.67 -0.44 -8.17
CA ILE A 2 16.70 -1.22 -7.39
C ILE A 2 17.49 -1.88 -6.25
N ALA A 3 16.97 -1.80 -5.02
CA ALA A 3 17.63 -2.39 -3.85
C ALA A 3 17.78 -3.92 -4.02
N GLN A 4 18.84 -4.48 -3.47
CA GLN A 4 19.03 -5.93 -3.46
C GLN A 4 18.34 -6.54 -2.23
N PRO A 5 17.73 -7.74 -2.36
CA PRO A 5 17.04 -8.40 -1.25
C PRO A 5 17.96 -8.62 -0.05
N ALA A 6 17.45 -8.34 1.14
CA ALA A 6 18.13 -8.73 2.38
C ALA A 6 17.84 -10.21 2.70
N PRO A 7 18.78 -10.99 3.27
CA PRO A 7 18.61 -12.41 3.55
C PRO A 7 17.78 -12.68 4.82
N SER A 8 16.53 -12.18 4.91
CA SER A 8 15.80 -12.20 6.20
C SER A 8 14.43 -12.90 6.20
N ALA A 9 13.86 -13.24 5.05
CA ALA A 9 12.51 -13.82 4.98
C ALA A 9 12.33 -15.10 5.80
N ASP A 10 13.32 -15.97 5.81
CA ASP A 10 13.26 -17.28 6.52
C ASP A 10 13.35 -17.14 8.04
N LYS A 11 13.61 -15.92 8.55
CA LYS A 11 13.71 -15.60 9.98
C LYS A 11 12.44 -15.02 10.57
N ILE A 12 11.41 -14.78 9.76
CA ILE A 12 10.15 -14.15 10.21
C ILE A 12 9.15 -15.25 10.56
N PRO A 13 8.81 -15.44 11.86
CA PRO A 13 7.88 -16.48 12.26
C PRO A 13 6.51 -16.35 11.61
N GLY A 14 6.02 -17.44 11.01
CA GLY A 14 4.69 -17.52 10.40
C GLY A 14 4.55 -16.83 9.03
N LEU A 15 5.63 -16.26 8.49
CA LEU A 15 5.60 -15.68 7.15
C LEU A 15 5.41 -16.77 6.09
N GLU A 16 4.42 -16.58 5.21
CA GLU A 16 4.17 -17.41 4.04
C GLU A 16 4.62 -16.68 2.77
N LYS A 17 5.53 -17.31 1.99
CA LYS A 17 5.93 -16.78 0.68
C LYS A 17 4.93 -17.26 -0.38
N ILE A 18 4.37 -16.33 -1.12
CA ILE A 18 3.41 -16.59 -2.18
C ILE A 18 4.00 -16.13 -3.51
N TRP A 19 4.04 -17.00 -4.50
CA TRP A 19 4.41 -16.67 -5.86
C TRP A 19 3.16 -16.49 -6.72
N LEU A 20 2.97 -15.29 -7.24
CA LEU A 20 1.83 -14.95 -8.09
C LEU A 20 2.24 -15.13 -9.55
N GLU A 21 1.47 -15.89 -10.29
CA GLU A 21 1.63 -15.99 -11.75
C GLU A 21 0.97 -14.78 -12.41
N THR A 22 1.74 -14.02 -13.19
CA THR A 22 1.27 -12.85 -13.92
C THR A 22 1.77 -12.90 -15.37
N GLU A 23 1.22 -12.05 -16.23
CA GLU A 23 1.73 -11.92 -17.62
C GLU A 23 3.19 -11.45 -17.66
N ALA A 24 3.63 -10.70 -16.65
CA ALA A 24 5.02 -10.25 -16.53
C ALA A 24 5.96 -11.34 -15.98
N GLY A 25 5.43 -12.51 -15.58
CA GLY A 25 6.13 -13.61 -14.93
C GLY A 25 5.78 -13.73 -13.45
N LYS A 26 6.56 -14.51 -12.72
CA LYS A 26 6.34 -14.74 -11.27
C LYS A 26 6.68 -13.51 -10.45
N VAL A 27 5.73 -13.11 -9.60
CA VAL A 27 5.89 -11.99 -8.65
C VAL A 27 5.83 -12.53 -7.23
N GLU A 28 6.82 -12.16 -6.41
CA GLU A 28 6.88 -12.57 -5.00
C GLU A 28 5.94 -11.72 -4.15
N SER A 29 5.29 -12.36 -3.20
CA SER A 29 4.49 -11.71 -2.17
C SER A 29 4.68 -12.43 -0.85
N TRP A 30 4.56 -11.72 0.26
CA TRP A 30 4.70 -12.28 1.59
C TRP A 30 3.45 -12.04 2.41
N LEU A 31 2.89 -13.11 2.96
CA LEU A 31 1.74 -13.04 3.87
C LEU A 31 2.19 -13.22 5.31
N LEU A 32 1.96 -12.20 6.12
CA LEU A 32 2.09 -12.25 7.57
C LEU A 32 0.71 -12.55 8.17
N PRO A 33 0.54 -13.63 8.94
CA PRO A 33 -0.72 -13.93 9.61
C PRO A 33 -0.97 -12.93 10.77
N PRO A 34 -2.23 -12.77 11.23
CA PRO A 34 -2.52 -12.04 12.46
C PRO A 34 -1.85 -12.72 13.65
N VAL A 35 -1.33 -11.91 14.61
CA VAL A 35 -0.65 -12.44 15.82
C VAL A 35 -1.63 -13.16 16.76
N SER A 36 -2.86 -12.68 16.83
CA SER A 36 -3.92 -13.35 17.58
C SER A 36 -4.93 -13.87 16.57
N ALA A 37 -5.22 -15.16 16.61
CA ALA A 37 -6.43 -15.67 15.98
C ALA A 37 -7.60 -14.95 16.68
N THR A 38 -8.11 -13.89 16.06
CA THR A 38 -9.29 -13.19 16.58
C THR A 38 -10.43 -14.18 16.61
N ALA A 39 -11.17 -14.16 17.68
CA ALA A 39 -12.29 -15.05 17.95
C ALA A 39 -13.11 -15.36 16.69
N ALA A 40 -13.26 -16.67 16.40
CA ALA A 40 -14.34 -17.23 15.59
C ALA A 40 -14.63 -16.55 14.24
N GLY A 41 -13.68 -16.57 13.29
CA GLY A 41 -14.01 -16.20 11.90
C GLY A 41 -12.83 -15.75 11.06
N PRO A 42 -13.04 -15.54 9.73
CA PRO A 42 -12.01 -15.05 8.83
C PRO A 42 -11.48 -13.67 9.25
N ALA A 43 -10.17 -13.47 9.14
CA ALA A 43 -9.50 -12.22 9.53
C ALA A 43 -9.64 -11.13 8.45
N PRO A 44 -9.73 -9.84 8.84
CA PRO A 44 -9.49 -8.76 7.91
C PRO A 44 -8.05 -8.81 7.43
N ALA A 45 -7.76 -8.17 6.29
CA ALA A 45 -6.40 -8.15 5.75
C ALA A 45 -6.01 -6.80 5.14
N VAL A 46 -4.71 -6.54 5.12
CA VAL A 46 -4.10 -5.40 4.43
C VAL A 46 -3.30 -5.90 3.24
N ILE A 47 -3.48 -5.27 2.07
CA ILE A 47 -2.59 -5.40 0.91
C ILE A 47 -1.71 -4.16 0.88
N PHE A 48 -0.40 -4.36 0.98
CA PHE A 48 0.57 -3.29 1.07
C PHE A 48 1.43 -3.16 -0.18
N GLY A 49 1.56 -1.90 -0.67
CA GLY A 49 2.50 -1.49 -1.70
C GLY A 49 3.54 -0.52 -1.16
N HIS A 50 4.81 -0.84 -1.36
CA HIS A 50 5.96 -0.07 -0.87
C HIS A 50 6.38 1.08 -1.80
N GLY A 51 7.37 1.88 -1.39
CA GLY A 51 7.91 2.99 -2.17
C GLY A 51 8.86 2.53 -3.29
N ASN A 52 9.21 3.48 -4.16
CA ASN A 52 10.19 3.25 -5.22
C ASN A 52 11.59 3.00 -4.63
N GLY A 53 12.29 1.98 -5.14
CA GLY A 53 13.61 1.58 -4.66
C GLY A 53 13.62 0.80 -3.36
N GLU A 54 12.46 0.49 -2.80
CA GLU A 54 12.28 -0.38 -1.64
C GLU A 54 11.99 -1.81 -2.09
N LEU A 55 11.98 -2.74 -1.12
CA LEU A 55 11.59 -4.15 -1.31
C LEU A 55 10.64 -4.56 -0.19
N ILE A 56 9.84 -5.58 -0.43
CA ILE A 56 8.98 -6.16 0.62
C ILE A 56 9.79 -6.63 1.83
N ASP A 57 11.07 -6.96 1.65
CA ASP A 57 12.02 -7.40 2.68
C ASP A 57 12.19 -6.38 3.82
N PHE A 58 11.97 -5.10 3.57
CA PHE A 58 12.21 -4.03 4.55
C PHE A 58 11.03 -3.75 5.48
N TRP A 59 9.84 -4.28 5.17
CA TRP A 59 8.59 -3.87 5.77
C TRP A 59 7.97 -4.78 6.84
N PRO A 60 8.36 -6.07 6.97
CA PRO A 60 7.66 -6.97 7.89
C PRO A 60 7.62 -6.49 9.33
N ASP A 61 8.71 -5.93 9.86
CA ASP A 61 8.77 -5.47 11.25
C ASP A 61 7.93 -4.21 11.47
N ASP A 62 8.00 -3.26 10.56
CA ASP A 62 7.20 -2.03 10.61
C ASP A 62 5.70 -2.31 10.50
N LEU A 63 5.29 -3.30 9.68
CA LEU A 63 3.89 -3.63 9.46
C LEU A 63 3.32 -4.69 10.43
N ARG A 64 4.11 -5.22 11.37
CA ARG A 64 3.61 -6.10 12.45
C ARG A 64 2.50 -5.49 13.28
N GLY A 65 2.39 -4.17 13.31
CA GLY A 65 1.30 -3.49 13.99
C GLY A 65 -0.08 -3.90 13.46
N PHE A 66 -0.24 -4.11 12.16
CA PHE A 66 -1.48 -4.65 11.61
C PHE A 66 -1.77 -6.06 12.12
N ALA A 67 -0.74 -6.92 12.15
CA ALA A 67 -0.90 -8.28 12.68
C ALA A 67 -1.30 -8.29 14.16
N ARG A 68 -0.78 -7.33 14.96
CA ARG A 68 -1.20 -7.14 16.37
C ARG A 68 -2.63 -6.61 16.49
N LEU A 69 -3.11 -5.84 15.51
CA LEU A 69 -4.50 -5.39 15.41
C LEU A 69 -5.45 -6.46 14.84
N GLY A 70 -4.95 -7.68 14.58
CA GLY A 70 -5.74 -8.80 14.11
C GLY A 70 -5.95 -8.88 12.59
N LEU A 71 -5.19 -8.11 11.80
CA LEU A 71 -5.24 -8.21 10.35
C LEU A 71 -4.10 -9.10 9.82
N ALA A 72 -4.37 -9.87 8.78
CA ALA A 72 -3.30 -10.43 7.94
C ALA A 72 -2.67 -9.31 7.10
N VAL A 73 -1.39 -9.43 6.75
CA VAL A 73 -0.69 -8.43 5.92
C VAL A 73 -0.07 -9.09 4.70
N LEU A 74 -0.54 -8.75 3.52
CA LEU A 74 0.05 -9.18 2.26
C LEU A 74 0.94 -8.07 1.69
N LEU A 75 2.24 -8.30 1.74
CA LEU A 75 3.27 -7.46 1.12
C LEU A 75 3.43 -7.91 -0.34
N VAL A 76 3.22 -7.01 -1.28
CA VAL A 76 3.28 -7.33 -2.71
C VAL A 76 4.50 -6.68 -3.34
N GLU A 77 5.37 -7.50 -3.95
CA GLU A 77 6.51 -7.00 -4.69
C GLU A 77 6.09 -6.50 -6.07
N TYR A 78 6.90 -5.66 -6.68
CA TYR A 78 6.65 -5.22 -8.05
C TYR A 78 7.36 -6.14 -9.06
N PRO A 79 6.78 -6.31 -10.27
CA PRO A 79 7.51 -6.93 -11.38
C PRO A 79 8.86 -6.24 -11.62
N GLY A 80 9.94 -7.03 -11.70
CA GLY A 80 11.30 -6.54 -11.86
C GLY A 80 11.99 -6.02 -10.59
N TYR A 81 11.33 -6.09 -9.42
CA TYR A 81 11.93 -5.78 -8.13
C TYR A 81 12.29 -7.05 -7.37
N GLY A 82 13.32 -6.97 -6.55
CA GLY A 82 13.75 -8.08 -5.70
C GLY A 82 13.98 -9.37 -6.47
N ARG A 83 13.18 -10.38 -6.15
CA ARG A 83 13.19 -11.71 -6.77
C ARG A 83 12.11 -11.92 -7.83
N SER A 84 11.28 -10.88 -8.06
CA SER A 84 10.19 -10.91 -9.03
C SER A 84 10.69 -10.78 -10.46
N ALA A 85 10.08 -11.52 -11.38
CA ALA A 85 10.34 -11.43 -12.81
C ALA A 85 9.70 -10.18 -13.45
N GLY A 86 10.04 -9.91 -14.70
CA GLY A 86 9.43 -8.87 -15.52
C GLY A 86 10.03 -7.48 -15.36
N PHE A 87 9.24 -6.47 -15.70
CA PHE A 87 9.62 -5.05 -15.63
C PHE A 87 8.49 -4.24 -15.01
N PRO A 88 8.79 -3.21 -14.19
CA PRO A 88 7.79 -2.39 -13.56
C PRO A 88 7.16 -1.43 -14.59
N SER A 89 5.83 -1.45 -14.65
CA SER A 89 4.99 -0.50 -15.37
C SER A 89 3.66 -0.37 -14.61
N GLN A 90 2.86 0.65 -14.90
CA GLN A 90 1.52 0.75 -14.31
C GLN A 90 0.70 -0.52 -14.60
N GLN A 91 0.76 -1.04 -15.82
CA GLN A 91 0.03 -2.25 -16.21
C GLN A 91 0.49 -3.46 -15.41
N SER A 92 1.79 -3.77 -15.42
CA SER A 92 2.33 -4.96 -14.76
C SER A 92 2.18 -4.91 -13.23
N ILE A 93 2.36 -3.73 -12.61
CA ILE A 93 2.12 -3.51 -11.19
C ILE A 93 0.63 -3.73 -10.87
N THR A 94 -0.28 -3.16 -11.68
CA THR A 94 -1.74 -3.35 -11.47
C THR A 94 -2.13 -4.83 -11.57
N GLN A 95 -1.60 -5.56 -12.55
CA GLN A 95 -1.85 -7.00 -12.72
C GLN A 95 -1.35 -7.81 -11.51
N ALA A 96 -0.14 -7.49 -11.01
CA ALA A 96 0.41 -8.15 -9.83
C ALA A 96 -0.47 -7.92 -8.58
N PHE A 97 -0.93 -6.69 -8.36
CA PHE A 97 -1.80 -6.36 -7.23
C PHE A 97 -3.20 -6.96 -7.37
N VAL A 98 -3.74 -7.08 -8.59
CA VAL A 98 -4.99 -7.81 -8.84
C VAL A 98 -4.82 -9.29 -8.55
N ALA A 99 -3.74 -9.93 -9.02
CA ALA A 99 -3.46 -11.33 -8.72
C ALA A 99 -3.26 -11.58 -7.22
N ALA A 100 -2.57 -10.65 -6.52
CA ALA A 100 -2.39 -10.69 -5.08
C ALA A 100 -3.73 -10.58 -4.32
N TYR A 101 -4.59 -9.67 -4.74
CA TYR A 101 -5.94 -9.52 -4.17
C TYR A 101 -6.77 -10.78 -4.36
N ASP A 102 -6.79 -11.33 -5.57
CA ASP A 102 -7.59 -12.51 -5.90
C ASP A 102 -7.09 -13.75 -5.15
N ALA A 103 -5.77 -13.94 -5.05
CA ALA A 103 -5.16 -15.01 -4.25
C ALA A 103 -5.48 -14.88 -2.76
N LEU A 104 -5.43 -13.66 -2.22
CA LEU A 104 -5.72 -13.40 -0.80
C LEU A 104 -7.20 -13.66 -0.48
N THR A 105 -8.11 -13.15 -1.29
CA THR A 105 -9.57 -13.25 -1.05
C THR A 105 -10.14 -14.62 -1.33
N ALA A 106 -9.44 -15.50 -2.06
CA ALA A 106 -9.79 -16.91 -2.21
C ALA A 106 -9.53 -17.77 -0.96
N ARG A 107 -8.80 -17.24 0.03
CA ARG A 107 -8.47 -17.96 1.27
C ARG A 107 -9.66 -17.99 2.21
N LYS A 108 -9.86 -19.13 2.87
CA LYS A 108 -10.94 -19.32 3.85
C LYS A 108 -10.72 -18.61 5.18
N ASP A 109 -9.47 -18.29 5.50
CA ASP A 109 -9.04 -17.61 6.72
C ASP A 109 -9.06 -16.07 6.58
N ILE A 110 -9.41 -15.54 5.42
CA ILE A 110 -9.49 -14.09 5.12
C ILE A 110 -10.93 -13.67 4.84
N ASP A 111 -11.35 -12.54 5.41
CA ASP A 111 -12.63 -11.92 5.14
C ASP A 111 -12.53 -10.96 3.93
N PRO A 112 -13.09 -11.34 2.77
CA PRO A 112 -13.00 -10.53 1.56
C PRO A 112 -13.76 -9.19 1.67
N ALA A 113 -14.67 -9.03 2.62
CA ALA A 113 -15.39 -7.78 2.87
C ALA A 113 -14.57 -6.78 3.69
N ARG A 114 -13.48 -7.21 4.33
CA ARG A 114 -12.64 -6.39 5.19
C ARG A 114 -11.19 -6.27 4.68
N ILE A 115 -11.02 -6.05 3.38
CA ILE A 115 -9.71 -5.81 2.76
C ILE A 115 -9.40 -4.32 2.82
N VAL A 116 -8.24 -3.97 3.38
CA VAL A 116 -7.66 -2.62 3.41
C VAL A 116 -6.54 -2.54 2.37
N LEU A 117 -6.52 -1.48 1.59
CA LEU A 117 -5.45 -1.21 0.65
C LEU A 117 -4.54 -0.13 1.25
N PHE A 118 -3.27 -0.43 1.44
CA PHE A 118 -2.30 0.52 2.00
C PHE A 118 -1.11 0.72 1.06
N GLY A 119 -0.85 1.96 0.66
CA GLY A 119 0.24 2.30 -0.23
C GLY A 119 1.09 3.46 0.27
N ARG A 120 2.42 3.27 0.24
CA ARG A 120 3.41 4.31 0.53
C ARG A 120 4.07 4.80 -0.75
N SER A 121 4.13 6.11 -0.97
CA SER A 121 4.81 6.73 -2.11
C SER A 121 4.33 6.12 -3.44
N LEU A 122 5.20 5.41 -4.19
CA LEU A 122 4.83 4.66 -5.40
C LEU A 122 3.70 3.66 -5.15
N GLY A 123 3.72 3.00 -3.99
CA GLY A 123 2.68 2.05 -3.58
C GLY A 123 1.29 2.66 -3.48
N GLY A 124 1.19 3.97 -3.22
CA GLY A 124 -0.08 4.68 -3.34
C GLY A 124 -0.66 4.59 -4.74
N GLY A 125 0.20 4.65 -5.79
CA GLY A 125 -0.20 4.41 -7.18
C GLY A 125 -0.71 3.00 -7.43
N ALA A 126 0.01 2.00 -6.89
CA ALA A 126 -0.36 0.59 -7.03
C ALA A 126 -1.74 0.29 -6.39
N VAL A 127 -1.95 0.72 -5.15
CA VAL A 127 -3.22 0.47 -4.45
C VAL A 127 -4.39 1.31 -4.98
N CYS A 128 -4.14 2.53 -5.46
CA CYS A 128 -5.15 3.32 -6.18
C CYS A 128 -5.57 2.64 -7.49
N ALA A 129 -4.62 2.10 -8.26
CA ALA A 129 -4.95 1.34 -9.46
C ALA A 129 -5.73 0.06 -9.14
N LEU A 130 -5.38 -0.65 -8.05
CA LEU A 130 -6.12 -1.81 -7.56
C LEU A 130 -7.55 -1.45 -7.14
N SER A 131 -7.75 -0.33 -6.42
CA SER A 131 -9.08 0.10 -5.94
C SER A 131 -10.09 0.36 -7.06
N LEU A 132 -9.60 0.63 -8.27
CA LEU A 132 -10.45 0.75 -9.47
C LEU A 132 -10.84 -0.61 -10.09
N LYS A 133 -10.24 -1.70 -9.64
CA LYS A 133 -10.43 -3.06 -10.18
C LYS A 133 -11.07 -4.02 -9.20
N ARG A 134 -10.88 -3.81 -7.88
CA ARG A 134 -11.36 -4.69 -6.82
C ARG A 134 -11.94 -3.88 -5.66
N PRO A 135 -13.01 -4.35 -5.02
CA PRO A 135 -13.58 -3.70 -3.85
C PRO A 135 -12.62 -3.75 -2.66
N SER A 136 -12.71 -2.74 -1.78
CA SER A 136 -11.97 -2.72 -0.53
C SER A 136 -12.76 -1.97 0.55
N ALA A 137 -12.53 -2.33 1.80
CA ALA A 137 -13.19 -1.73 2.97
C ALA A 137 -12.63 -0.33 3.29
N ALA A 138 -11.34 -0.10 3.02
CA ALA A 138 -10.69 1.20 3.21
C ALA A 138 -9.47 1.34 2.30
N LEU A 139 -9.08 2.59 2.05
CA LEU A 139 -7.86 2.97 1.36
C LEU A 139 -6.97 3.79 2.32
N MET A 140 -5.70 3.44 2.44
CA MET A 140 -4.72 4.16 3.24
C MET A 140 -3.57 4.60 2.33
N LEU A 141 -3.24 5.88 2.36
CA LEU A 141 -2.24 6.49 1.49
C LEU A 141 -1.23 7.26 2.32
N MET A 142 0.05 6.89 2.24
CA MET A 142 1.13 7.54 2.99
C MET A 142 2.17 8.14 2.04
N SER A 143 2.45 9.44 2.20
CA SER A 143 3.49 10.18 1.45
C SER A 143 3.40 9.95 -0.06
N THR A 144 2.19 9.92 -0.62
CA THR A 144 1.96 9.63 -2.04
C THR A 144 1.52 10.87 -2.84
N PHE A 145 1.61 10.75 -4.13
CA PHE A 145 1.39 11.82 -5.11
C PHE A 145 -0.03 11.80 -5.70
N THR A 146 -0.44 12.90 -6.31
CA THR A 146 -1.72 12.97 -7.05
C THR A 146 -1.66 12.21 -8.38
N SER A 147 -0.52 12.27 -9.09
CA SER A 147 -0.25 11.46 -10.28
C SER A 147 1.26 11.48 -10.60
N ALA A 148 1.76 10.46 -11.31
CA ALA A 148 3.15 10.44 -11.77
C ALA A 148 3.46 11.61 -12.73
N ARG A 149 2.47 12.07 -13.50
CA ARG A 149 2.60 13.28 -14.34
C ARG A 149 2.88 14.55 -13.54
N SER A 150 2.46 14.63 -12.29
CA SER A 150 2.75 15.79 -11.43
C SER A 150 4.25 15.93 -11.14
N PHE A 151 5.00 14.82 -11.13
CA PHE A 151 6.46 14.85 -11.02
C PHE A 151 7.16 15.38 -12.26
N ALA A 152 6.64 15.05 -13.45
CA ALA A 152 7.24 15.51 -14.71
C ALA A 152 7.36 17.04 -14.75
N LYS A 153 6.36 17.75 -14.27
CA LYS A 153 6.38 19.23 -14.17
C LYS A 153 7.49 19.73 -13.25
N ARG A 154 7.70 19.06 -12.11
CA ARG A 154 8.74 19.43 -11.12
C ARG A 154 10.16 19.30 -11.70
N TYR A 155 10.39 18.30 -12.55
CA TYR A 155 11.68 18.01 -13.17
C TYR A 155 11.80 18.59 -14.58
N LEU A 156 10.94 19.56 -14.94
CA LEU A 156 10.89 20.21 -16.27
C LEU A 156 10.72 19.22 -17.44
N ALA A 157 10.30 17.99 -17.17
CA ALA A 157 10.01 17.01 -18.21
C ALA A 157 8.58 17.20 -18.73
N PRO A 158 8.34 17.15 -20.06
CA PRO A 158 7.02 17.22 -20.62
C PRO A 158 6.13 16.09 -20.12
N SER A 159 4.96 16.42 -19.55
CA SER A 159 4.07 15.45 -18.88
C SER A 159 3.53 14.37 -19.83
N PHE A 160 3.51 14.63 -21.15
CA PHE A 160 3.09 13.65 -22.16
C PHE A 160 4.09 12.50 -22.36
N LEU A 161 5.36 12.68 -21.90
CA LEU A 161 6.37 11.62 -21.95
C LEU A 161 6.22 10.59 -20.82
N VAL A 162 5.37 10.86 -19.81
CA VAL A 162 5.09 9.91 -18.74
C VAL A 162 4.16 8.83 -19.26
N ARG A 163 4.71 7.63 -19.50
CA ARG A 163 3.96 6.46 -19.98
C ARG A 163 2.98 5.91 -18.94
N ASP A 164 3.38 5.95 -17.67
CA ASP A 164 2.63 5.40 -16.54
C ASP A 164 2.08 6.55 -15.67
N PRO A 165 0.87 7.04 -15.91
CA PRO A 165 0.34 8.22 -15.24
C PRO A 165 0.07 8.01 -13.75
N LEU A 166 -0.24 6.79 -13.29
CA LEU A 166 -0.58 6.46 -11.89
C LEU A 166 -1.46 7.58 -11.29
N ASP A 167 -2.65 7.80 -11.87
CA ASP A 167 -3.55 8.90 -11.51
C ASP A 167 -4.31 8.58 -10.21
N ASN A 168 -3.66 8.83 -9.07
CA ASN A 168 -4.20 8.57 -7.75
C ASN A 168 -5.38 9.49 -7.45
N ARG A 169 -5.34 10.75 -7.94
CA ARG A 169 -6.43 11.69 -7.72
C ARG A 169 -7.75 11.18 -8.31
N SER A 170 -7.72 10.74 -9.57
CA SER A 170 -8.91 10.18 -10.22
C SER A 170 -9.42 8.91 -9.52
N ALA A 171 -8.52 8.07 -8.98
CA ALA A 171 -8.91 6.89 -8.21
C ALA A 171 -9.58 7.29 -6.88
N VAL A 172 -9.02 8.25 -6.15
CA VAL A 172 -9.54 8.78 -4.89
C VAL A 172 -10.91 9.44 -5.09
N GLU A 173 -11.10 10.23 -6.17
CA GLU A 173 -12.40 10.85 -6.52
C GLU A 173 -13.51 9.81 -6.75
N LYS A 174 -13.17 8.65 -7.30
CA LYS A 174 -14.11 7.54 -7.56
C LYS A 174 -14.36 6.64 -6.36
N TYR A 175 -13.45 6.63 -5.40
CA TYR A 175 -13.52 5.73 -4.25
C TYR A 175 -14.56 6.20 -3.24
N GLN A 176 -15.55 5.35 -2.94
CA GLN A 176 -16.68 5.70 -2.05
C GLN A 176 -16.46 5.28 -0.59
N GLY A 177 -15.45 4.46 -0.34
CA GLY A 177 -15.09 4.01 1.02
C GLY A 177 -14.31 5.06 1.82
N PRO A 178 -13.99 4.76 3.08
CA PRO A 178 -13.16 5.64 3.91
C PRO A 178 -11.71 5.65 3.43
N ILE A 179 -11.09 6.84 3.40
CA ILE A 179 -9.70 7.04 3.01
C ILE A 179 -8.93 7.69 4.16
N LEU A 180 -7.82 7.06 4.58
CA LEU A 180 -6.83 7.68 5.47
C LEU A 180 -5.63 8.15 4.66
N ILE A 181 -5.34 9.45 4.72
CA ILE A 181 -4.18 10.05 4.06
C ILE A 181 -3.24 10.53 5.16
N MET A 182 -1.99 10.08 5.10
CA MET A 182 -0.92 10.42 6.03
C MET A 182 0.24 11.04 5.26
N HIS A 183 0.72 12.20 5.67
CA HIS A 183 1.75 12.89 4.90
C HIS A 183 2.63 13.77 5.77
N GLY A 184 3.95 13.75 5.49
CA GLY A 184 4.91 14.60 6.15
C GLY A 184 4.82 16.06 5.67
N ARG A 185 4.76 17.02 6.61
CA ARG A 185 4.73 18.47 6.29
C ARG A 185 6.00 18.95 5.59
N HIS A 186 7.13 18.29 5.91
CA HIS A 186 8.45 18.63 5.39
C HIS A 186 8.90 17.71 4.25
N ASP A 187 7.95 16.98 3.63
CA ASP A 187 8.24 16.10 2.52
C ASP A 187 8.73 16.89 1.30
N THR A 188 10.03 16.75 1.00
CA THR A 188 10.68 17.39 -0.14
C THR A 188 10.67 16.53 -1.41
N VAL A 189 10.39 15.25 -1.28
CA VAL A 189 10.26 14.31 -2.41
C VAL A 189 8.87 14.40 -3.03
N VAL A 190 7.84 14.15 -2.23
CA VAL A 190 6.43 14.34 -2.58
C VAL A 190 5.86 15.45 -1.70
N PRO A 191 5.78 16.70 -2.17
CA PRO A 191 5.31 17.81 -1.33
C PRO A 191 3.96 17.55 -0.66
N PHE A 192 3.79 18.03 0.58
CA PHE A 192 2.56 17.89 1.38
C PHE A 192 1.28 18.32 0.64
N SER A 193 1.41 19.25 -0.32
CA SER A 193 0.30 19.68 -1.18
C SER A 193 -0.37 18.54 -1.96
N HIS A 194 0.36 17.44 -2.23
CA HIS A 194 -0.23 16.25 -2.85
C HIS A 194 -1.17 15.53 -1.89
N GLY A 195 -0.77 15.33 -0.64
CA GLY A 195 -1.64 14.74 0.40
C GLY A 195 -2.89 15.60 0.64
N ALA A 196 -2.71 16.92 0.73
CA ALA A 196 -3.82 17.86 0.87
C ALA A 196 -4.78 17.80 -0.34
N ALA A 197 -4.25 17.73 -1.57
CA ALA A 197 -5.06 17.63 -2.78
C ALA A 197 -5.80 16.29 -2.90
N LEU A 198 -5.20 15.17 -2.46
CA LEU A 198 -5.89 13.87 -2.37
C LEU A 198 -7.00 13.91 -1.32
N HIS A 199 -6.76 14.55 -0.17
CA HIS A 199 -7.81 14.72 0.85
C HIS A 199 -8.99 15.54 0.35
N GLN A 200 -8.74 16.62 -0.37
CA GLN A 200 -9.80 17.44 -0.98
C GLN A 200 -10.62 16.68 -2.04
N ALA A 201 -9.99 15.72 -2.73
CA ALA A 201 -10.62 14.88 -3.74
C ALA A 201 -11.45 13.73 -3.14
N ALA A 202 -11.18 13.35 -1.88
CA ALA A 202 -11.79 12.22 -1.21
C ALA A 202 -13.19 12.53 -0.67
N ALA A 203 -14.19 11.73 -1.02
CA ALA A 203 -15.56 11.88 -0.50
C ALA A 203 -15.62 11.62 1.02
N ARG A 204 -14.80 10.70 1.54
CA ARG A 204 -14.73 10.30 2.96
C ARG A 204 -13.27 10.22 3.42
N GLY A 205 -12.55 11.36 3.30
CA GLY A 205 -11.14 11.46 3.61
C GLY A 205 -10.87 11.92 5.05
N ARG A 206 -9.83 11.34 5.68
CA ARG A 206 -9.17 11.88 6.88
C ARG A 206 -7.71 12.14 6.52
N LEU A 207 -7.22 13.36 6.79
CA LEU A 207 -5.81 13.73 6.59
C LEU A 207 -5.11 13.84 7.94
N ILE A 208 -4.00 13.15 8.09
CA ILE A 208 -3.06 13.28 9.20
C ILE A 208 -1.76 13.85 8.66
N ALA A 209 -1.37 15.00 9.18
CA ALA A 209 -0.13 15.67 8.82
C ALA A 209 0.91 15.46 9.92
N TYR A 210 1.99 14.75 9.59
CA TYR A 210 3.10 14.52 10.51
C TYR A 210 4.19 15.57 10.34
N GLU A 211 4.88 15.90 11.42
CA GLU A 211 6.11 16.74 11.39
C GLU A 211 7.29 15.86 10.94
N ALA A 212 7.31 15.49 9.66
CA ALA A 212 8.25 14.55 9.05
C ALA A 212 8.52 14.91 7.59
N GLY A 213 9.61 14.37 7.05
CA GLY A 213 9.93 14.35 5.62
C GLY A 213 9.32 13.13 4.90
N HIS A 214 9.96 12.73 3.79
CA HIS A 214 9.47 11.59 2.99
C HIS A 214 9.87 10.24 3.58
N ASN A 215 11.12 10.14 4.04
CA ASN A 215 11.69 8.85 4.46
C ASN A 215 11.58 8.58 5.95
N ASP A 216 11.28 9.59 6.74
CA ASP A 216 11.03 9.54 8.19
C ASP A 216 9.54 9.72 8.54
N CYS A 217 8.65 9.50 7.58
CA CYS A 217 7.21 9.44 7.79
C CYS A 217 6.74 7.98 7.89
N PRO A 218 6.13 7.57 9.01
CA PRO A 218 5.78 8.38 10.18
C PRO A 218 7.00 8.66 11.09
N PRO A 219 7.03 9.78 11.82
CA PRO A 219 8.14 10.11 12.74
C PRO A 219 8.15 9.25 14.00
N ASP A 220 7.01 8.69 14.37
CA ASP A 220 6.81 7.79 15.50
C ASP A 220 5.78 6.72 15.14
N TRP A 221 6.22 5.47 15.13
CA TRP A 221 5.36 4.32 14.83
C TRP A 221 4.27 4.09 15.89
N ASN A 222 4.46 4.49 17.16
CA ASN A 222 3.40 4.35 18.17
C ASN A 222 2.23 5.28 17.87
N ILE A 223 2.52 6.53 17.49
CA ILE A 223 1.49 7.50 17.07
C ILE A 223 0.79 6.99 15.81
N PHE A 224 1.55 6.52 14.82
CA PHE A 224 1.01 5.94 13.60
C PHE A 224 0.03 4.79 13.89
N TRP A 225 0.40 3.87 14.79
CA TRP A 225 -0.47 2.73 15.14
C TRP A 225 -1.71 3.14 15.92
N GLN A 226 -1.66 4.21 16.72
CA GLN A 226 -2.83 4.79 17.34
C GLN A 226 -3.80 5.36 16.31
N ASP A 227 -3.29 6.18 15.37
CA ASP A 227 -4.07 6.78 14.30
C ASP A 227 -4.72 5.73 13.39
N VAL A 228 -3.97 4.70 13.02
CA VAL A 228 -4.45 3.59 12.19
C VAL A 228 -5.52 2.78 12.91
N ALA A 229 -5.29 2.44 14.19
CA ALA A 229 -6.26 1.67 14.98
C ALA A 229 -7.58 2.45 15.15
N GLU A 230 -7.51 3.76 15.44
CA GLU A 230 -8.68 4.62 15.51
C GLU A 230 -9.45 4.63 14.19
N PHE A 231 -8.75 4.82 13.05
CA PHE A 231 -9.37 4.82 11.73
C PHE A 231 -10.05 3.47 11.40
N LEU A 232 -9.38 2.36 11.67
CA LEU A 232 -9.91 1.02 11.39
C LEU A 232 -11.14 0.70 12.24
N ARG A 233 -11.13 1.07 13.56
CA ARG A 233 -12.28 0.91 14.45
C ARG A 233 -13.47 1.79 14.06
N ALA A 234 -13.22 3.07 13.78
CA ALA A 234 -14.25 4.02 13.34
C ALA A 234 -14.99 3.55 12.08
N ASN A 235 -14.32 2.75 11.23
CA ASN A 235 -14.89 2.19 10.02
C ASN A 235 -15.28 0.71 10.14
N ARG A 236 -15.31 0.15 11.35
CA ARG A 236 -15.76 -1.24 11.66
C ARG A 236 -14.97 -2.33 10.93
N ILE A 237 -13.71 -2.07 10.61
CA ILE A 237 -12.81 -3.04 9.98
C ILE A 237 -12.26 -3.99 11.05
N ILE A 238 -11.95 -3.42 12.21
CA ILE A 238 -11.58 -4.15 13.44
C ILE A 238 -12.52 -3.79 14.58
N THR A 239 -12.51 -4.59 15.64
CA THR A 239 -13.24 -4.34 16.91
C THR A 239 -12.47 -3.41 17.83
#